data_d3ddbf41054271cd361990c88e19911c
#
_entry.id   d3ddbf41054271cd361990c88e19911c
#
_cell.length_a   1.000
_cell.length_b   1.000
_cell.length_c   1.000
_cell.angle_alpha   90.00
_cell.angle_beta   90.00
_cell.angle_gamma   90.00
#
_symmetry.space_group_name_H-M   'P 1'
#
loop_
_entity.id
_entity.type
_entity.pdbx_description
1 polymer ?
#
loop_
_entity_poly.entity_id
_entity_poly.type
_entity_poly.pdbx_seq_one_letter_code
_entity_poly.pdbx_strand_id
1 'polypeptide(L)'
;DVERSRGLGDVYKRQALKTLLQETERARRFGFTESEYARARANYLQSLESAYNEREKTKHGSYVREYVQNFLNGEPIPGIEAKYAMMNQLAPNIPLQAMNMVMQQLVPDSNQVVIIAGPAKEGLKYPTKEEVISLLKGMKDLDLQAYVDKVSDEPLMKEAPKGGKIISEKEGDIYGSTKLVLSNGVTVYVKKTDFKADEIRMKGTSLGGKSIFPDKDALNFAVMDNVIAVGGLGNFSQVDLTKVLAGKKVSVNAGLGATTENVFGTCSPKDFETMMQLTYLTFTAPRKDAEAFESFKNRMKAQLESAQANPLSSINDSLQKAMYNNHPRVVMMKPEMVDQIDYDRILEMYNDRFKDASDFTFYFVGNIDLETAKPLIAEYLGALPAINRKETFKDTKMSIRKGVYKNEYAKEQQTPTATIVFLYSGKAPYTLKNDILLSFATQVLDMVYTEEVREKEGGTYGVNCYGDLQKYPKEQLLLQIVFQTDPAKKDKLAGIVVDELKKLAAEGPSDVHLQKVKEYMLKKYADNQKENGYWMNNLNDYFYYGMDMTEGYTDIVNSITAKDIQKFVSDLLKQGNEIEVTMTVPNK
;
A
#
# COMPACT_ATOMS: atom_id res chain seq x y z
N ASP A 1 14.43 -34.26 10.67
CA ASP A 1 14.32 -32.87 10.17
C ASP A 1 13.17 -32.08 10.81
N VAL A 2 12.09 -32.74 11.23
CA VAL A 2 10.97 -32.10 11.96
C VAL A 2 11.38 -31.66 13.38
N GLU A 3 12.29 -32.39 14.04
CA GLU A 3 12.80 -32.01 15.36
C GLU A 3 13.77 -30.80 15.32
N ARG A 4 14.54 -30.65 14.23
CA ARG A 4 15.41 -29.46 14.04
C ARG A 4 14.60 -28.19 13.81
N SER A 5 13.47 -28.25 13.11
CA SER A 5 12.60 -27.08 12.88
C SER A 5 11.82 -26.66 14.13
N ARG A 6 11.51 -27.59 15.04
CA ARG A 6 10.85 -27.32 16.32
C ARG A 6 11.74 -26.54 17.31
N GLY A 7 13.04 -26.88 17.37
CA GLY A 7 14.01 -26.18 18.23
C GLY A 7 14.37 -24.77 17.74
N LEU A 8 14.38 -24.52 16.43
CA LEU A 8 14.69 -23.23 15.84
C LEU A 8 13.68 -22.14 16.21
N GLY A 9 12.38 -22.44 16.24
CA GLY A 9 11.34 -21.46 16.58
C GLY A 9 11.45 -20.92 18.01
N ASP A 10 11.83 -21.75 18.97
CA ASP A 10 12.00 -21.36 20.38
C ASP A 10 13.30 -20.58 20.60
N VAL A 11 14.37 -20.96 19.90
CA VAL A 11 15.67 -20.25 19.91
C VAL A 11 15.49 -18.84 19.36
N TYR A 12 14.79 -18.65 18.25
CA TYR A 12 14.57 -17.32 17.64
C TYR A 12 13.75 -16.39 18.54
N LYS A 13 12.75 -16.88 19.23
CA LYS A 13 11.91 -16.05 20.12
C LYS A 13 12.68 -15.59 21.35
N ARG A 14 13.46 -16.48 21.96
CA ARG A 14 14.37 -16.12 23.07
C ARG A 14 15.45 -15.15 22.61
N GLN A 15 16.00 -15.36 21.41
CA GLN A 15 17.01 -14.49 20.84
C GLN A 15 16.45 -13.12 20.50
N ALA A 16 15.23 -13.03 19.93
CA ALA A 16 14.56 -11.76 19.65
C ALA A 16 14.32 -10.95 20.94
N LEU A 17 13.78 -11.58 21.98
CA LEU A 17 13.61 -10.94 23.30
C LEU A 17 14.96 -10.51 23.89
N LYS A 18 15.97 -11.37 23.84
CA LYS A 18 17.31 -11.05 24.32
C LYS A 18 17.90 -9.87 23.55
N THR A 19 17.82 -9.85 22.23
CA THR A 19 18.35 -8.75 21.41
C THR A 19 17.62 -7.44 21.70
N LEU A 20 16.28 -7.48 21.81
CA LEU A 20 15.49 -6.30 22.19
C LEU A 20 15.95 -5.72 23.52
N LEU A 21 16.10 -6.58 24.54
CA LEU A 21 16.57 -6.18 25.87
C LEU A 21 18.01 -5.67 25.85
N GLN A 22 18.89 -6.30 25.05
CA GLN A 22 20.28 -5.87 24.88
C GLN A 22 20.36 -4.46 24.26
N GLU A 23 19.59 -4.20 23.20
CA GLU A 23 19.61 -2.88 22.56
C GLU A 23 18.95 -1.80 23.45
N THR A 24 17.91 -2.16 24.18
CA THR A 24 17.30 -1.26 25.18
C THR A 24 18.30 -0.93 26.30
N GLU A 25 19.02 -1.93 26.82
CA GLU A 25 20.04 -1.73 27.83
C GLU A 25 21.26 -0.96 27.29
N ARG A 26 21.63 -1.19 26.02
CA ARG A 26 22.67 -0.41 25.33
C ARG A 26 22.31 1.07 25.30
N ALA A 27 21.09 1.39 24.85
CA ALA A 27 20.59 2.76 24.81
C ALA A 27 20.51 3.38 26.21
N ARG A 28 20.10 2.62 27.22
CA ARG A 28 20.07 3.07 28.63
C ARG A 28 21.44 3.41 29.18
N ARG A 29 22.47 2.55 28.92
CA ARG A 29 23.84 2.74 29.45
C ARG A 29 24.63 3.81 28.72
N PHE A 30 24.58 3.79 27.39
CA PHE A 30 25.47 4.59 26.55
C PHE A 30 24.74 5.77 25.89
N GLY A 31 23.41 5.77 25.94
CA GLY A 31 22.59 6.79 25.25
C GLY A 31 22.62 6.63 23.75
N PHE A 32 22.17 7.67 23.07
CA PHE A 32 22.18 7.82 21.61
C PHE A 32 23.45 8.56 21.18
N THR A 33 23.81 8.39 19.90
CA THR A 33 24.90 9.14 19.27
C THR A 33 24.43 10.53 18.80
N GLU A 34 25.37 11.45 18.57
CA GLU A 34 25.06 12.79 17.99
C GLU A 34 24.38 12.67 16.64
N SER A 35 24.82 11.72 15.80
CA SER A 35 24.24 11.52 14.47
C SER A 35 22.82 10.96 14.50
N GLU A 36 22.50 10.03 15.42
CA GLU A 36 21.12 9.54 15.63
C GLU A 36 20.20 10.68 16.10
N TYR A 37 20.68 11.46 17.08
CA TYR A 37 19.90 12.60 17.59
C TYR A 37 19.70 13.68 16.54
N ALA A 38 20.73 14.00 15.77
CA ALA A 38 20.62 14.99 14.69
C ALA A 38 19.57 14.57 13.64
N ARG A 39 19.55 13.30 13.24
CA ARG A 39 18.55 12.76 12.32
C ARG A 39 17.13 12.79 12.91
N ALA A 40 16.97 12.37 14.15
CA ALA A 40 15.68 12.39 14.83
C ALA A 40 15.12 13.83 14.91
N ARG A 41 15.99 14.79 15.27
CA ARG A 41 15.65 16.22 15.30
C ARG A 41 15.30 16.76 13.91
N ALA A 42 16.07 16.40 12.88
CA ALA A 42 15.78 16.81 11.50
C ALA A 42 14.43 16.28 11.02
N ASN A 43 14.12 15.01 11.28
CA ASN A 43 12.83 14.40 10.94
C ASN A 43 11.67 15.08 11.69
N TYR A 44 11.85 15.38 12.97
CA TYR A 44 10.83 16.07 13.76
C TYR A 44 10.56 17.48 13.22
N LEU A 45 11.61 18.27 12.97
CA LEU A 45 11.47 19.62 12.44
C LEU A 45 10.88 19.63 11.03
N GLN A 46 11.25 18.66 10.19
CA GLN A 46 10.67 18.48 8.85
C GLN A 46 9.15 18.18 8.95
N SER A 47 8.76 17.27 9.85
CA SER A 47 7.34 16.96 10.05
C SER A 47 6.55 18.15 10.54
N LEU A 48 7.13 18.97 11.41
CA LEU A 48 6.53 20.18 11.92
C LEU A 48 6.42 21.28 10.85
N GLU A 49 7.45 21.44 10.01
CA GLU A 49 7.44 22.32 8.85
C GLU A 49 6.34 21.93 7.86
N SER A 50 6.22 20.64 7.57
CA SER A 50 5.14 20.12 6.70
C SER A 50 3.75 20.45 7.27
N ALA A 51 3.55 20.24 8.57
CA ALA A 51 2.30 20.59 9.24
C ALA A 51 2.00 22.10 9.21
N TYR A 52 3.04 22.94 9.38
CA TYR A 52 2.91 24.39 9.27
C TYR A 52 2.56 24.83 7.85
N ASN A 53 3.23 24.27 6.84
CA ASN A 53 2.95 24.58 5.44
C ASN A 53 1.51 24.18 5.04
N GLU A 54 1.00 23.08 5.58
CA GLU A 54 -0.34 22.55 5.33
C GLU A 54 -1.45 23.14 6.22
N ARG A 55 -1.17 24.11 7.12
CA ARG A 55 -2.12 24.59 8.12
C ARG A 55 -3.46 25.07 7.55
N GLU A 56 -3.42 25.74 6.39
CA GLU A 56 -4.62 26.23 5.71
C GLU A 56 -5.40 25.11 4.96
N LYS A 57 -4.79 23.92 4.84
CA LYS A 57 -5.34 22.74 4.14
C LYS A 57 -5.61 21.57 5.11
N THR A 58 -5.43 21.78 6.41
CA THR A 58 -5.61 20.75 7.44
C THR A 58 -7.07 20.35 7.56
N LYS A 59 -7.33 19.05 7.49
CA LYS A 59 -8.68 18.47 7.61
C LYS A 59 -9.18 18.55 9.06
N HIS A 60 -10.48 18.73 9.26
CA HIS A 60 -11.12 18.82 10.58
C HIS A 60 -10.81 17.66 11.51
N GLY A 61 -10.67 16.44 10.98
CA GLY A 61 -10.33 15.26 11.76
C GLY A 61 -9.00 15.35 12.53
N SER A 62 -8.04 16.14 12.04
CA SER A 62 -6.78 16.39 12.75
C SER A 62 -7.00 17.25 14.01
N TYR A 63 -7.81 18.29 13.90
CA TYR A 63 -8.17 19.14 15.05
C TYR A 63 -9.01 18.38 16.10
N VAL A 64 -9.93 17.53 15.66
CA VAL A 64 -10.72 16.69 16.59
C VAL A 64 -9.81 15.85 17.49
N ARG A 65 -8.74 15.28 16.93
CA ARG A 65 -7.78 14.50 17.71
C ARG A 65 -7.07 15.34 18.79
N GLU A 66 -6.63 16.56 18.46
CA GLU A 66 -6.02 17.47 19.43
C GLU A 66 -6.98 17.82 20.56
N TYR A 67 -8.24 18.14 20.23
CA TYR A 67 -9.26 18.48 21.23
C TYR A 67 -9.58 17.29 22.15
N VAL A 68 -9.66 16.08 21.60
CA VAL A 68 -9.85 14.85 22.40
C VAL A 68 -8.68 14.61 23.34
N GLN A 69 -7.43 14.78 22.88
CA GLN A 69 -6.25 14.61 23.74
C GLN A 69 -6.17 15.70 24.83
N ASN A 70 -6.52 16.93 24.49
CA ASN A 70 -6.62 17.99 25.50
C ASN A 70 -7.67 17.64 26.56
N PHE A 71 -8.87 17.19 26.15
CA PHE A 71 -9.94 16.84 27.08
C PHE A 71 -9.59 15.64 27.98
N LEU A 72 -8.97 14.60 27.41
CA LEU A 72 -8.63 13.37 28.15
C LEU A 72 -7.39 13.50 29.03
N ASN A 73 -6.36 14.19 28.53
CA ASN A 73 -5.02 14.16 29.13
C ASN A 73 -4.51 15.54 29.55
N GLY A 74 -5.29 16.61 29.30
CA GLY A 74 -4.85 17.98 29.60
C GLY A 74 -3.72 18.47 28.68
N GLU A 75 -3.53 17.86 27.51
CA GLU A 75 -2.49 18.26 26.58
C GLU A 75 -2.75 19.68 26.06
N PRO A 76 -1.74 20.58 26.01
CA PRO A 76 -1.94 21.93 25.53
C PRO A 76 -2.20 21.97 24.02
N ILE A 77 -3.02 22.93 23.57
CA ILE A 77 -3.32 23.19 22.15
C ILE A 77 -2.73 24.56 21.75
N PRO A 78 -1.41 24.66 21.51
CA PRO A 78 -0.78 25.95 21.19
C PRO A 78 -1.07 26.45 19.77
N GLY A 79 -1.67 25.60 18.91
CA GLY A 79 -1.76 25.83 17.48
C GLY A 79 -0.43 25.56 16.75
N ILE A 80 -0.52 25.32 15.43
CA ILE A 80 0.66 24.91 14.66
C ILE A 80 1.68 26.04 14.49
N GLU A 81 1.23 27.31 14.37
CA GLU A 81 2.10 28.48 14.22
C GLU A 81 2.98 28.66 15.46
N ALA A 82 2.37 28.66 16.65
CA ALA A 82 3.11 28.80 17.89
C ALA A 82 4.04 27.59 18.13
N LYS A 83 3.57 26.37 17.85
CA LYS A 83 4.36 25.15 17.97
C LYS A 83 5.56 25.17 17.02
N TYR A 84 5.36 25.58 15.77
CA TYR A 84 6.42 25.69 14.76
C TYR A 84 7.47 26.71 15.19
N ALA A 85 7.07 27.94 15.56
CA ALA A 85 7.99 28.97 16.00
C ALA A 85 8.78 28.55 17.25
N MET A 86 8.09 28.02 18.26
CA MET A 86 8.71 27.57 19.51
C MET A 86 9.71 26.44 19.29
N MET A 87 9.33 25.41 18.53
CA MET A 87 10.18 24.24 18.36
C MET A 87 11.38 24.49 17.45
N ASN A 88 11.26 25.37 16.44
CA ASN A 88 12.43 25.80 15.67
C ASN A 88 13.46 26.55 16.53
N GLN A 89 13.01 27.25 17.57
CA GLN A 89 13.90 27.90 18.52
C GLN A 89 14.46 26.91 19.56
N LEU A 90 13.63 26.03 20.11
CA LEU A 90 14.02 25.13 21.20
C LEU A 90 14.81 23.91 20.75
N ALA A 91 14.36 23.21 19.70
CA ALA A 91 14.93 21.92 19.32
C ALA A 91 16.45 21.97 18.98
N PRO A 92 17.00 23.01 18.32
CA PRO A 92 18.44 23.12 18.12
C PRO A 92 19.24 23.29 19.41
N ASN A 93 18.61 23.81 20.47
CA ASN A 93 19.25 24.10 21.75
C ASN A 93 19.09 23.00 22.81
N ILE A 94 18.34 21.93 22.50
CA ILE A 94 18.26 20.76 23.39
C ILE A 94 19.54 19.92 23.19
N PRO A 95 20.38 19.76 24.22
CA PRO A 95 21.61 18.99 24.07
C PRO A 95 21.31 17.48 24.07
N LEU A 96 22.14 16.68 23.38
CA LEU A 96 22.04 15.22 23.38
C LEU A 96 22.03 14.63 24.80
N GLN A 97 22.80 15.24 25.70
CA GLN A 97 22.85 14.79 27.09
C GLN A 97 21.48 14.80 27.79
N ALA A 98 20.64 15.81 27.51
CA ALA A 98 19.28 15.87 28.05
C ALA A 98 18.44 14.71 27.53
N MET A 99 18.56 14.34 26.24
CA MET A 99 17.86 13.20 25.65
C MET A 99 18.33 11.88 26.25
N ASN A 100 19.63 11.72 26.50
CA ASN A 100 20.19 10.53 27.12
C ASN A 100 19.77 10.39 28.60
N MET A 101 19.59 11.49 29.32
CA MET A 101 19.02 11.47 30.69
C MET A 101 17.55 11.01 30.65
N VAL A 102 16.75 11.49 29.68
CA VAL A 102 15.36 11.05 29.52
C VAL A 102 15.32 9.53 29.21
N MET A 103 16.20 9.03 28.34
CA MET A 103 16.27 7.59 28.03
C MET A 103 16.51 6.72 29.28
N GLN A 104 17.38 7.16 30.19
CA GLN A 104 17.63 6.46 31.46
C GLN A 104 16.37 6.41 32.34
N GLN A 105 15.56 7.46 32.33
CA GLN A 105 14.29 7.54 33.08
C GLN A 105 13.16 6.71 32.45
N LEU A 106 13.13 6.59 31.12
CA LEU A 106 12.13 5.82 30.40
C LEU A 106 12.24 4.31 30.58
N VAL A 107 13.43 3.82 30.96
CA VAL A 107 13.67 2.39 31.17
C VAL A 107 14.08 2.15 32.63
N PRO A 108 13.15 2.33 33.58
CA PRO A 108 13.46 2.10 35.01
C PRO A 108 13.57 0.60 35.32
N ASP A 109 14.23 0.28 36.43
CA ASP A 109 14.35 -1.08 36.94
C ASP A 109 13.04 -1.64 37.58
N SER A 110 12.04 -0.80 37.73
CA SER A 110 10.73 -1.12 38.32
C SER A 110 9.60 -0.75 37.36
N ASN A 111 8.38 -1.21 37.62
CA ASN A 111 7.20 -0.97 36.80
C ASN A 111 7.34 -1.48 35.36
N GLN A 112 7.99 -2.62 35.19
CA GLN A 112 8.14 -3.26 33.89
C GLN A 112 7.09 -4.36 33.73
N VAL A 113 6.45 -4.39 32.55
CA VAL A 113 5.55 -5.46 32.14
C VAL A 113 6.08 -6.07 30.87
N VAL A 114 6.28 -7.38 30.88
CA VAL A 114 6.65 -8.15 29.69
C VAL A 114 5.47 -9.00 29.27
N ILE A 115 5.00 -8.80 28.06
CA ILE A 115 3.90 -9.57 27.46
C ILE A 115 4.47 -10.34 26.27
N ILE A 116 4.33 -11.67 26.33
CA ILE A 116 4.70 -12.56 25.22
C ILE A 116 3.40 -13.18 24.70
N ALA A 117 3.01 -12.79 23.50
CA ALA A 117 1.84 -13.31 22.82
C ALA A 117 2.24 -14.16 21.60
N GLY A 118 1.49 -15.21 21.34
CA GLY A 118 1.67 -16.04 20.18
C GLY A 118 0.62 -17.15 20.08
N PRO A 119 0.60 -17.93 18.98
CA PRO A 119 -0.41 -18.97 18.77
C PRO A 119 -0.22 -20.14 19.76
N ALA A 120 -1.33 -20.68 20.27
CA ALA A 120 -1.33 -21.95 20.97
C ALA A 120 -1.18 -23.09 19.92
N LYS A 121 0.05 -23.57 19.74
CA LYS A 121 0.37 -24.66 18.82
C LYS A 121 1.13 -25.76 19.55
N GLU A 122 0.75 -27.01 19.30
CA GLU A 122 1.43 -28.16 19.87
C GLU A 122 2.93 -28.16 19.53
N GLY A 123 3.78 -28.36 20.54
CA GLY A 123 5.24 -28.36 20.40
C GLY A 123 5.87 -26.97 20.43
N LEU A 124 5.09 -25.89 20.55
CA LEU A 124 5.59 -24.52 20.69
C LEU A 124 5.71 -24.18 22.19
N LYS A 125 6.92 -23.87 22.64
CA LYS A 125 7.18 -23.48 24.02
C LYS A 125 7.47 -21.98 24.09
N TYR A 126 6.82 -21.29 25.00
CA TYR A 126 7.10 -19.90 25.32
C TYR A 126 8.05 -19.84 26.52
N PRO A 127 8.88 -18.79 26.65
CA PRO A 127 9.69 -18.60 27.85
C PRO A 127 8.82 -18.57 29.10
N THR A 128 9.23 -19.25 30.12
CA THR A 128 8.58 -19.19 31.45
C THR A 128 8.80 -17.83 32.10
N LYS A 129 7.99 -17.52 33.10
CA LYS A 129 8.16 -16.31 33.91
C LYS A 129 9.57 -16.20 34.50
N GLU A 130 10.11 -17.32 35.01
CA GLU A 130 11.41 -17.43 35.61
C GLU A 130 12.52 -17.17 34.59
N GLU A 131 12.39 -17.70 33.38
CA GLU A 131 13.33 -17.46 32.28
C GLU A 131 13.32 -15.99 31.84
N VAL A 132 12.15 -15.36 31.73
CA VAL A 132 12.03 -13.93 31.39
C VAL A 132 12.64 -13.06 32.49
N ILE A 133 12.38 -13.35 33.78
CA ILE A 133 12.99 -12.63 34.91
C ILE A 133 14.51 -12.81 34.90
N SER A 134 15.01 -14.02 34.62
CA SER A 134 16.43 -14.29 34.52
C SER A 134 17.10 -13.50 33.39
N LEU A 135 16.44 -13.43 32.21
CA LEU A 135 16.90 -12.60 31.10
C LEU A 135 16.99 -11.12 31.49
N LEU A 136 15.92 -10.58 32.10
CA LEU A 136 15.89 -9.17 32.52
C LEU A 136 17.02 -8.85 33.52
N LYS A 137 17.22 -9.71 34.50
CA LYS A 137 18.30 -9.55 35.49
C LYS A 137 19.68 -9.64 34.84
N GLY A 138 19.87 -10.62 33.94
CA GLY A 138 21.14 -10.84 33.26
C GLY A 138 21.55 -9.72 32.29
N MET A 139 20.64 -8.85 31.89
CA MET A 139 20.98 -7.72 31.01
C MET A 139 21.92 -6.73 31.66
N LYS A 140 21.83 -6.56 32.99
CA LYS A 140 22.69 -5.64 33.74
C LYS A 140 24.17 -6.05 33.78
N ASP A 141 24.43 -7.33 33.67
CA ASP A 141 25.78 -7.90 33.76
C ASP A 141 26.43 -8.15 32.39
N LEU A 142 25.70 -7.85 31.30
CA LEU A 142 26.22 -8.02 29.95
C LEU A 142 27.34 -7.03 29.65
N ASP A 143 28.43 -7.54 29.07
CA ASP A 143 29.45 -6.70 28.42
C ASP A 143 28.92 -6.17 27.11
N LEU A 144 28.40 -4.94 27.13
CA LEU A 144 27.85 -4.24 25.97
C LEU A 144 28.78 -3.10 25.57
N GLN A 145 29.04 -3.01 24.27
CA GLN A 145 29.74 -1.86 23.70
C GLN A 145 28.75 -0.78 23.29
N ALA A 146 29.16 0.48 23.35
CA ALA A 146 28.36 1.58 22.82
C ALA A 146 28.04 1.36 21.30
N TYR A 147 26.88 1.80 20.89
CA TYR A 147 26.53 1.76 19.47
C TYR A 147 27.43 2.71 18.68
N VAL A 148 27.96 2.23 17.58
CA VAL A 148 28.72 3.04 16.61
C VAL A 148 27.85 3.24 15.38
N ASP A 149 27.40 4.47 15.21
CA ASP A 149 26.60 4.83 14.05
C ASP A 149 27.51 5.07 12.83
N LYS A 150 27.44 4.13 11.89
CA LYS A 150 28.13 4.29 10.60
C LYS A 150 27.27 5.18 9.71
N VAL A 151 27.66 6.43 9.58
CA VAL A 151 27.02 7.41 8.68
C VAL A 151 27.90 7.61 7.48
N SER A 152 27.31 7.60 6.27
CA SER A 152 27.98 8.03 5.06
C SER A 152 27.72 9.53 4.84
N ASP A 153 28.76 10.31 4.68
CA ASP A 153 28.66 11.73 4.27
C ASP A 153 28.58 11.88 2.75
N GLU A 154 28.49 10.78 2.01
CA GLU A 154 28.38 10.82 0.56
C GLU A 154 27.01 11.36 0.13
N PRO A 155 26.95 12.25 -0.87
CA PRO A 155 25.69 12.66 -1.48
C PRO A 155 25.04 11.48 -2.22
N LEU A 156 23.72 11.50 -2.37
CA LEU A 156 22.99 10.47 -3.13
C LEU A 156 23.62 10.24 -4.51
N MET A 157 24.05 11.30 -5.16
CA MET A 157 24.78 11.26 -6.42
C MET A 157 25.97 12.22 -6.33
N LYS A 158 27.16 11.77 -6.74
CA LYS A 158 28.38 12.59 -6.75
C LYS A 158 28.35 13.65 -7.83
N GLU A 159 27.75 13.32 -8.97
CA GLU A 159 27.57 14.19 -10.12
C GLU A 159 26.16 14.00 -10.66
N ALA A 160 25.56 15.08 -11.12
CA ALA A 160 24.31 15.02 -11.85
C ALA A 160 24.52 14.28 -13.19
N PRO A 161 23.53 13.52 -13.67
CA PRO A 161 23.68 12.83 -14.95
C PRO A 161 23.77 13.85 -16.09
N LYS A 162 24.43 13.48 -17.19
CA LYS A 162 24.37 14.28 -18.40
C LYS A 162 22.99 14.16 -19.02
N GLY A 163 22.17 15.15 -18.75
CA GLY A 163 20.75 15.15 -19.06
C GLY A 163 20.44 15.29 -20.55
N GLY A 164 19.19 14.95 -20.84
CA GLY A 164 18.57 15.24 -22.12
C GLY A 164 18.07 16.68 -22.21
N LYS A 165 17.24 16.91 -23.23
CA LYS A 165 16.61 18.20 -23.50
C LYS A 165 15.10 18.02 -23.59
N ILE A 166 14.36 19.07 -23.24
CA ILE A 166 12.95 19.19 -23.62
C ILE A 166 12.92 19.56 -25.09
N ILE A 167 12.34 18.71 -25.93
CA ILE A 167 12.24 18.92 -27.38
C ILE A 167 10.86 19.40 -27.82
N SER A 168 9.85 19.29 -26.94
CA SER A 168 8.52 19.80 -27.19
C SER A 168 7.84 20.16 -25.87
N GLU A 169 7.10 21.27 -25.87
CA GLU A 169 6.29 21.72 -24.77
C GLU A 169 4.90 22.13 -25.29
N LYS A 170 3.84 21.73 -24.61
CA LYS A 170 2.46 22.09 -24.91
C LYS A 170 1.73 22.38 -23.61
N GLU A 171 1.33 23.62 -23.42
CA GLU A 171 0.48 24.05 -22.31
C GLU A 171 -0.99 23.73 -22.56
N GLY A 172 -1.78 23.65 -21.48
CA GLY A 172 -3.22 23.48 -21.54
C GLY A 172 -3.66 22.15 -22.16
N ASP A 173 -2.88 21.08 -22.02
CA ASP A 173 -3.25 19.72 -22.42
C ASP A 173 -4.32 19.14 -21.48
N ILE A 174 -4.56 17.85 -21.55
CA ILE A 174 -5.63 17.18 -20.77
C ILE A 174 -5.62 17.60 -19.30
N TYR A 175 -6.78 17.89 -18.74
CA TYR A 175 -6.99 18.38 -17.37
C TYR A 175 -6.19 19.65 -17.00
N GLY A 176 -5.81 20.46 -17.99
CA GLY A 176 -5.02 21.67 -17.80
C GLY A 176 -3.56 21.40 -17.43
N SER A 177 -3.04 20.23 -17.78
CA SER A 177 -1.62 19.89 -17.60
C SER A 177 -0.75 20.50 -18.70
N THR A 178 0.56 20.64 -18.43
CA THR A 178 1.59 20.94 -19.42
C THR A 178 2.25 19.63 -19.83
N LYS A 179 2.28 19.35 -21.13
CA LYS A 179 2.97 18.21 -21.71
C LYS A 179 4.38 18.60 -22.13
N LEU A 180 5.37 17.82 -21.70
CA LEU A 180 6.75 17.91 -22.14
C LEU A 180 7.16 16.61 -22.83
N VAL A 181 7.95 16.69 -23.88
CA VAL A 181 8.59 15.52 -24.52
C VAL A 181 10.10 15.70 -24.41
N LEU A 182 10.77 14.68 -23.91
CA LEU A 182 12.21 14.69 -23.70
C LEU A 182 12.94 14.03 -24.88
N SER A 183 14.21 14.38 -25.07
CA SER A 183 15.04 13.90 -26.18
C SER A 183 15.26 12.38 -26.20
N ASN A 184 15.10 11.70 -25.06
CA ASN A 184 15.17 10.24 -24.95
C ASN A 184 13.81 9.54 -25.16
N GLY A 185 12.75 10.27 -25.54
CA GLY A 185 11.41 9.72 -25.79
C GLY A 185 10.46 9.79 -24.60
N VAL A 186 10.94 10.00 -23.38
CA VAL A 186 10.09 10.16 -22.19
C VAL A 186 9.08 11.27 -22.39
N THR A 187 7.83 11.00 -22.07
CA THR A 187 6.76 12.00 -22.04
C THR A 187 6.44 12.37 -20.59
N VAL A 188 6.25 13.65 -20.30
CA VAL A 188 5.96 14.16 -18.96
C VAL A 188 4.72 15.05 -19.00
N TYR A 189 3.79 14.83 -18.09
CA TYR A 189 2.64 15.70 -17.86
C TYR A 189 2.76 16.34 -16.48
N VAL A 190 2.69 17.66 -16.41
CA VAL A 190 2.79 18.42 -15.17
C VAL A 190 1.47 19.16 -14.94
N LYS A 191 0.77 18.82 -13.85
CA LYS A 191 -0.43 19.51 -13.38
C LYS A 191 -0.14 20.23 -12.08
N LYS A 192 0.02 21.56 -12.14
CA LYS A 192 0.11 22.38 -10.94
C LYS A 192 -1.25 22.44 -10.23
N THR A 193 -1.23 22.26 -8.92
CA THR A 193 -2.40 22.41 -8.04
C THR A 193 -2.01 23.14 -6.76
N ASP A 194 -3.01 23.68 -6.07
CA ASP A 194 -2.88 24.33 -4.77
C ASP A 194 -3.60 23.57 -3.63
N PHE A 195 -3.97 22.30 -3.88
CA PHE A 195 -4.74 21.49 -2.92
C PHE A 195 -3.94 21.15 -1.67
N LYS A 196 -2.61 21.02 -1.82
CA LYS A 196 -1.63 20.79 -0.78
C LYS A 196 -0.44 21.72 -1.00
N ALA A 197 -0.03 22.41 0.06
CA ALA A 197 1.11 23.32 -0.03
C ALA A 197 2.45 22.59 -0.08
N ASP A 198 2.53 21.41 0.52
CA ASP A 198 3.76 20.65 0.77
C ASP A 198 3.74 19.24 0.14
N GLU A 199 3.09 19.10 -1.02
CA GLU A 199 3.01 17.82 -1.73
C GLU A 199 3.19 18.00 -3.24
N ILE A 200 4.10 17.23 -3.81
CA ILE A 200 4.19 16.87 -5.22
C ILE A 200 4.13 15.36 -5.32
N ARG A 201 3.23 14.84 -6.13
CA ARG A 201 3.12 13.42 -6.47
C ARG A 201 3.69 13.17 -7.84
N MET A 202 4.38 12.06 -8.00
CA MET A 202 4.90 11.55 -9.26
C MET A 202 4.40 10.14 -9.51
N LYS A 203 4.04 9.83 -10.75
CA LYS A 203 3.85 8.47 -11.24
C LYS A 203 4.48 8.36 -12.62
N GLY A 204 5.31 7.34 -12.83
CA GLY A 204 5.80 6.93 -14.15
C GLY A 204 5.16 5.60 -14.51
N THR A 205 4.71 5.42 -15.75
CA THR A 205 4.08 4.18 -16.21
C THR A 205 4.53 3.86 -17.64
N SER A 206 4.86 2.59 -17.88
CA SER A 206 5.00 2.02 -19.23
C SER A 206 4.28 0.66 -19.32
N LEU A 207 4.16 0.11 -20.54
CA LEU A 207 3.43 -1.14 -20.77
C LEU A 207 4.37 -2.35 -20.78
N GLY A 208 3.90 -3.48 -20.25
CA GLY A 208 4.63 -4.75 -20.18
C GLY A 208 4.33 -5.50 -18.90
N GLY A 209 4.92 -5.03 -17.81
CA GLY A 209 4.72 -5.55 -16.47
C GLY A 209 5.06 -7.02 -16.31
N LYS A 210 4.45 -7.65 -15.35
CA LYS A 210 4.60 -9.10 -15.09
C LYS A 210 4.19 -9.97 -16.28
N SER A 211 3.34 -9.45 -17.19
CA SER A 211 2.84 -10.20 -18.35
C SER A 211 3.93 -10.65 -19.32
N ILE A 212 5.05 -9.97 -19.36
CA ILE A 212 6.16 -10.25 -20.28
C ILE A 212 6.90 -11.52 -19.92
N PHE A 213 6.95 -11.87 -18.64
CA PHE A 213 7.71 -13.01 -18.11
C PHE A 213 6.93 -14.31 -18.22
N PRO A 214 7.62 -15.47 -18.39
CA PRO A 214 6.99 -16.77 -18.42
C PRO A 214 6.46 -17.18 -17.03
N ASP A 215 5.50 -18.11 -17.02
CA ASP A 215 4.84 -18.59 -15.80
C ASP A 215 5.81 -19.22 -14.79
N LYS A 216 6.93 -19.79 -15.25
CA LYS A 216 7.97 -20.36 -14.38
C LYS A 216 8.60 -19.32 -13.43
N ASP A 217 8.55 -18.04 -13.78
CA ASP A 217 9.08 -16.95 -12.97
C ASP A 217 8.02 -16.37 -11.99
N ALA A 218 6.85 -17.01 -11.89
CA ALA A 218 5.73 -16.51 -11.09
C ALA A 218 6.11 -16.22 -9.63
N LEU A 219 6.87 -17.11 -9.01
CA LEU A 219 7.35 -16.93 -7.64
C LEU A 219 8.24 -15.68 -7.52
N ASN A 220 9.16 -15.49 -8.45
CA ASN A 220 10.10 -14.37 -8.43
C ASN A 220 9.40 -13.04 -8.66
N PHE A 221 8.53 -12.92 -9.66
CA PHE A 221 7.83 -11.66 -9.89
C PHE A 221 6.71 -11.37 -8.86
N ALA A 222 6.27 -12.38 -8.10
CA ALA A 222 5.33 -12.15 -7.00
C ALA A 222 5.94 -11.37 -5.83
N VAL A 223 7.26 -11.51 -5.61
CA VAL A 223 7.99 -10.87 -4.50
C VAL A 223 9.00 -9.81 -4.96
N MET A 224 9.13 -9.58 -6.27
CA MET A 224 10.15 -8.73 -6.88
C MET A 224 10.25 -7.35 -6.23
N ASP A 225 9.12 -6.66 -6.08
CA ASP A 225 9.09 -5.28 -5.60
C ASP A 225 9.68 -5.19 -4.18
N ASN A 226 9.39 -6.17 -3.32
CA ASN A 226 9.93 -6.26 -1.97
C ASN A 226 11.43 -6.60 -1.97
N VAL A 227 11.87 -7.50 -2.84
CA VAL A 227 13.27 -7.95 -2.92
C VAL A 227 14.15 -6.82 -3.45
N ILE A 228 13.72 -6.09 -4.45
CA ILE A 228 14.45 -4.92 -4.97
C ILE A 228 14.58 -3.84 -3.87
N ALA A 229 13.50 -3.57 -3.14
CA ALA A 229 13.49 -2.54 -2.10
C ALA A 229 14.48 -2.82 -0.96
N VAL A 230 14.73 -4.09 -0.60
CA VAL A 230 15.68 -4.40 0.50
C VAL A 230 17.14 -4.21 0.11
N GLY A 231 17.47 -4.20 -1.19
CA GLY A 231 18.84 -4.02 -1.67
C GLY A 231 19.38 -2.60 -1.48
N GLY A 232 18.50 -1.60 -1.53
CA GLY A 232 18.88 -0.20 -1.57
C GLY A 232 19.17 0.30 -2.98
N LEU A 233 19.81 1.46 -3.11
CA LEU A 233 20.07 2.12 -4.39
C LEU A 233 21.52 2.66 -4.44
N GLY A 234 22.17 2.53 -5.59
CA GLY A 234 23.53 3.01 -5.79
C GLY A 234 24.51 2.43 -4.78
N ASN A 235 25.20 3.30 -4.05
CA ASN A 235 26.15 2.91 -3.00
C ASN A 235 25.48 2.69 -1.63
N PHE A 236 24.18 2.98 -1.50
CA PHE A 236 23.49 3.00 -0.22
C PHE A 236 22.66 1.73 -0.01
N SER A 237 22.87 1.07 1.13
CA SER A 237 21.91 0.09 1.63
C SER A 237 20.57 0.77 1.93
N GLN A 238 19.51 -0.01 2.12
CA GLN A 238 18.21 0.55 2.53
C GLN A 238 18.29 1.31 3.87
N VAL A 239 19.15 0.84 4.79
CA VAL A 239 19.40 1.51 6.07
C VAL A 239 20.13 2.84 5.86
N ASP A 240 21.15 2.87 5.01
CA ASP A 240 21.91 4.08 4.73
C ASP A 240 21.05 5.13 3.98
N LEU A 241 20.19 4.70 3.05
CA LEU A 241 19.21 5.58 2.42
C LEU A 241 18.31 6.27 3.45
N THR A 242 17.81 5.52 4.43
CA THR A 242 17.00 6.09 5.51
C THR A 242 17.76 7.15 6.30
N LYS A 243 19.08 6.95 6.50
CA LYS A 243 19.93 7.92 7.21
C LYS A 243 20.19 9.18 6.37
N VAL A 244 20.53 9.00 5.10
CA VAL A 244 20.85 10.12 4.17
C VAL A 244 19.61 10.97 3.87
N LEU A 245 18.43 10.37 3.87
CA LEU A 245 17.16 11.07 3.63
C LEU A 245 16.54 11.68 4.91
N ALA A 246 17.22 11.60 6.06
CA ALA A 246 16.71 12.20 7.29
C ALA A 246 16.50 13.72 7.14
N GLY A 247 15.37 14.23 7.59
CA GLY A 247 14.95 15.63 7.44
C GLY A 247 14.42 15.99 6.06
N LYS A 248 14.25 15.02 5.15
CA LYS A 248 13.62 15.21 3.85
C LYS A 248 12.24 14.55 3.81
N LYS A 249 11.31 15.18 3.13
CA LYS A 249 9.99 14.63 2.82
C LYS A 249 10.01 14.12 1.39
N VAL A 250 10.49 12.91 1.20
CA VAL A 250 10.62 12.30 -0.12
C VAL A 250 10.54 10.79 -0.06
N SER A 251 9.90 10.19 -1.06
CA SER A 251 9.96 8.75 -1.30
C SER A 251 9.85 8.45 -2.80
N VAL A 252 10.53 7.41 -3.26
CA VAL A 252 10.39 6.84 -4.60
C VAL A 252 10.38 5.32 -4.47
N ASN A 253 9.43 4.67 -5.15
CA ASN A 253 9.29 3.23 -5.22
C ASN A 253 8.98 2.81 -6.64
N ALA A 254 9.50 1.68 -7.06
CA ALA A 254 9.17 1.07 -8.35
C ALA A 254 8.59 -0.32 -8.16
N GLY A 255 7.79 -0.76 -9.11
CA GLY A 255 7.18 -2.07 -9.08
C GLY A 255 6.53 -2.48 -10.40
N LEU A 256 6.22 -3.78 -10.51
CA LEU A 256 5.57 -4.34 -11.67
C LEU A 256 4.10 -4.66 -11.39
N GLY A 257 3.21 -3.99 -12.12
CA GLY A 257 1.81 -4.38 -12.24
C GLY A 257 1.63 -5.63 -13.11
N ALA A 258 0.40 -6.05 -13.30
CA ALA A 258 0.10 -7.17 -14.20
C ALA A 258 0.55 -6.87 -15.64
N THR A 259 0.34 -5.66 -16.11
CA THR A 259 0.52 -5.21 -17.51
C THR A 259 1.36 -3.94 -17.64
N THR A 260 1.90 -3.41 -16.54
CA THR A 260 2.65 -2.13 -16.51
C THR A 260 3.87 -2.21 -15.63
N GLU A 261 4.91 -1.47 -15.98
CA GLU A 261 5.95 -1.00 -15.08
C GLU A 261 5.50 0.32 -14.45
N ASN A 262 5.79 0.50 -13.18
CA ASN A 262 5.37 1.70 -12.46
C ASN A 262 6.49 2.23 -11.57
N VAL A 263 6.58 3.56 -11.51
CA VAL A 263 7.38 4.28 -10.52
C VAL A 263 6.46 5.27 -9.81
N PHE A 264 6.51 5.29 -8.51
CA PHE A 264 5.72 6.19 -7.68
C PHE A 264 6.65 7.06 -6.86
N GLY A 265 6.38 8.34 -6.79
CA GLY A 265 7.11 9.29 -5.97
C GLY A 265 6.19 10.26 -5.25
N THR A 266 6.65 10.73 -4.10
CA THR A 266 6.05 11.88 -3.43
C THR A 266 7.16 12.67 -2.75
N CYS A 267 7.04 13.98 -2.77
CA CYS A 267 7.98 14.86 -2.07
C CYS A 267 7.32 16.19 -1.67
N SER A 268 8.02 16.95 -0.81
CA SER A 268 7.78 18.38 -0.67
C SER A 268 8.35 19.14 -1.88
N PRO A 269 7.89 20.37 -2.17
CA PRO A 269 8.49 21.19 -3.23
C PRO A 269 10.00 21.36 -3.10
N LYS A 270 10.52 21.54 -1.88
CA LYS A 270 11.97 21.70 -1.62
C LYS A 270 12.79 20.43 -1.86
N ASP A 271 12.16 19.26 -1.80
CA ASP A 271 12.82 17.96 -1.97
C ASP A 271 12.64 17.38 -3.38
N PHE A 272 12.15 18.19 -4.34
CA PHE A 272 11.87 17.75 -5.70
C PHE A 272 13.11 17.20 -6.41
N GLU A 273 14.25 17.85 -6.29
CA GLU A 273 15.51 17.34 -6.85
C GLU A 273 15.90 15.98 -6.25
N THR A 274 15.74 15.82 -4.93
CA THR A 274 16.00 14.53 -4.28
C THR A 274 15.09 13.42 -4.83
N MET A 275 13.83 13.73 -5.13
CA MET A 275 12.92 12.79 -5.78
C MET A 275 13.41 12.43 -7.20
N MET A 276 13.93 13.39 -7.96
CA MET A 276 14.52 13.13 -9.29
C MET A 276 15.77 12.25 -9.20
N GLN A 277 16.67 12.52 -8.24
CA GLN A 277 17.86 11.70 -7.98
C GLN A 277 17.48 10.25 -7.64
N LEU A 278 16.53 10.06 -6.72
CA LEU A 278 16.05 8.72 -6.36
C LEU A 278 15.40 8.02 -7.56
N THR A 279 14.65 8.75 -8.38
CA THR A 279 14.03 8.19 -9.59
C THR A 279 15.10 7.72 -10.56
N TYR A 280 16.12 8.54 -10.81
CA TYR A 280 17.26 8.16 -11.67
C TYR A 280 17.96 6.90 -11.16
N LEU A 281 18.29 6.85 -9.88
CA LEU A 281 18.92 5.67 -9.25
C LEU A 281 18.04 4.42 -9.31
N THR A 282 16.74 4.58 -9.20
CA THR A 282 15.77 3.48 -9.31
C THR A 282 15.83 2.79 -10.67
N PHE A 283 16.06 3.56 -11.75
CA PHE A 283 16.23 3.00 -13.10
C PHE A 283 17.63 2.43 -13.34
N THR A 284 18.67 3.07 -12.79
CA THR A 284 20.05 2.85 -13.23
C THR A 284 20.92 2.08 -12.25
N ALA A 285 20.54 2.04 -10.98
CA ALA A 285 21.42 1.52 -9.94
C ALA A 285 20.69 0.75 -8.82
N PRO A 286 19.81 -0.24 -9.14
CA PRO A 286 19.29 -1.13 -8.12
C PRO A 286 20.45 -1.92 -7.52
N ARG A 287 20.55 -1.92 -6.20
CA ARG A 287 21.65 -2.54 -5.48
C ARG A 287 21.30 -3.97 -5.07
N LYS A 288 22.26 -4.89 -5.16
CA LYS A 288 22.18 -6.24 -4.58
C LYS A 288 22.75 -6.23 -3.17
N ASP A 289 21.97 -6.73 -2.21
CA ASP A 289 22.41 -6.91 -0.82
C ASP A 289 22.02 -8.31 -0.33
N ALA A 290 22.98 -9.22 -0.33
CA ALA A 290 22.75 -10.62 0.01
C ALA A 290 22.36 -10.79 1.50
N GLU A 291 22.93 -10.00 2.40
CA GLU A 291 22.64 -10.08 3.83
C GLU A 291 21.23 -9.56 4.14
N ALA A 292 20.86 -8.42 3.54
CA ALA A 292 19.51 -7.87 3.65
C ALA A 292 18.47 -8.82 3.06
N PHE A 293 18.80 -9.52 1.96
CA PHE A 293 17.92 -10.52 1.35
C PHE A 293 17.72 -11.75 2.26
N GLU A 294 18.78 -12.28 2.90
CA GLU A 294 18.63 -13.36 3.86
C GLU A 294 17.76 -12.95 5.06
N SER A 295 17.96 -11.74 5.56
CA SER A 295 17.12 -11.17 6.62
C SER A 295 15.66 -11.02 6.17
N PHE A 296 15.42 -10.61 4.93
CA PHE A 296 14.08 -10.54 4.32
C PHE A 296 13.43 -11.93 4.26
N LYS A 297 14.14 -12.95 3.77
CA LYS A 297 13.62 -14.33 3.71
C LYS A 297 13.20 -14.85 5.09
N ASN A 298 14.03 -14.62 6.11
CA ASN A 298 13.73 -15.05 7.47
C ASN A 298 12.47 -14.36 8.03
N ARG A 299 12.35 -13.04 7.84
CA ARG A 299 11.13 -12.30 8.24
C ARG A 299 9.90 -12.79 7.48
N MET A 300 10.03 -13.02 6.17
CA MET A 300 8.94 -13.50 5.33
C MET A 300 8.46 -14.90 5.75
N LYS A 301 9.38 -15.83 6.05
CA LYS A 301 9.01 -17.16 6.59
C LYS A 301 8.20 -17.02 7.87
N ALA A 302 8.68 -16.24 8.82
CA ALA A 302 8.00 -16.03 10.09
C ALA A 302 6.60 -15.39 9.91
N GLN A 303 6.46 -14.44 9.00
CA GLN A 303 5.16 -13.84 8.65
C GLN A 303 4.21 -14.85 8.03
N LEU A 304 4.70 -15.67 7.09
CA LEU A 304 3.90 -16.71 6.44
C LEU A 304 3.47 -17.81 7.43
N GLU A 305 4.35 -18.22 8.33
CA GLU A 305 4.00 -19.16 9.42
C GLU A 305 2.91 -18.58 10.33
N SER A 306 3.03 -17.31 10.70
CA SER A 306 2.00 -16.61 11.48
C SER A 306 0.69 -16.48 10.72
N ALA A 307 0.76 -16.17 9.41
CA ALA A 307 -0.41 -16.03 8.56
C ALA A 307 -1.18 -17.36 8.38
N GLN A 308 -0.48 -18.51 8.38
CA GLN A 308 -1.14 -19.82 8.34
C GLN A 308 -2.07 -20.07 9.55
N ALA A 309 -1.75 -19.47 10.70
CA ALA A 309 -2.60 -19.54 11.89
C ALA A 309 -3.83 -18.61 11.79
N ASN A 310 -3.82 -17.62 10.89
CA ASN A 310 -4.94 -16.70 10.68
C ASN A 310 -5.99 -17.34 9.76
N PRO A 311 -7.24 -17.52 10.21
CA PRO A 311 -8.32 -18.05 9.38
C PRO A 311 -8.56 -17.24 8.09
N LEU A 312 -8.43 -15.91 8.14
CA LEU A 312 -8.64 -15.03 6.98
C LEU A 312 -7.65 -15.29 5.83
N SER A 313 -6.44 -15.75 6.12
CA SER A 313 -5.49 -16.15 5.08
C SER A 313 -6.01 -17.35 4.29
N SER A 314 -6.66 -18.30 4.96
CA SER A 314 -7.25 -19.48 4.33
C SER A 314 -8.40 -19.14 3.39
N ILE A 315 -9.28 -18.20 3.76
CA ILE A 315 -10.40 -17.81 2.88
C ILE A 315 -9.88 -17.10 1.62
N ASN A 316 -8.85 -16.26 1.74
CA ASN A 316 -8.23 -15.60 0.60
C ASN A 316 -7.58 -16.61 -0.35
N ASP A 317 -6.82 -17.58 0.16
CA ASP A 317 -6.22 -18.64 -0.64
C ASP A 317 -7.28 -19.47 -1.38
N SER A 318 -8.38 -19.79 -0.68
CA SER A 318 -9.49 -20.55 -1.25
C SER A 318 -10.19 -19.75 -2.36
N LEU A 319 -10.41 -18.46 -2.14
CA LEU A 319 -11.00 -17.56 -3.13
C LEU A 319 -10.10 -17.44 -4.38
N GLN A 320 -8.80 -17.23 -4.22
CA GLN A 320 -7.86 -17.14 -5.34
C GLN A 320 -7.83 -18.43 -6.18
N LYS A 321 -7.84 -19.60 -5.52
CA LYS A 321 -7.93 -20.90 -6.21
C LYS A 321 -9.24 -21.04 -6.98
N ALA A 322 -10.34 -20.64 -6.35
CA ALA A 322 -11.66 -20.67 -6.97
C ALA A 322 -11.72 -19.75 -8.20
N MET A 323 -11.23 -18.52 -8.07
CA MET A 323 -11.23 -17.52 -9.15
C MET A 323 -10.42 -17.97 -10.35
N TYR A 324 -9.18 -18.39 -10.13
CA TYR A 324 -8.22 -18.59 -11.23
C TYR A 324 -7.90 -20.05 -11.53
N ASN A 325 -8.66 -21.00 -10.97
CA ASN A 325 -8.53 -22.42 -11.22
C ASN A 325 -7.07 -22.95 -11.08
N ASN A 326 -6.40 -22.51 -10.00
CA ASN A 326 -4.98 -22.81 -9.72
C ASN A 326 -4.02 -22.40 -10.86
N HIS A 327 -4.29 -21.30 -11.54
CA HIS A 327 -3.40 -20.79 -12.57
C HIS A 327 -1.98 -20.57 -12.01
N PRO A 328 -0.90 -20.98 -12.70
CA PRO A 328 0.46 -20.96 -12.15
C PRO A 328 0.98 -19.56 -11.78
N ARG A 329 0.41 -18.50 -12.37
CA ARG A 329 0.76 -17.11 -12.04
C ARG A 329 0.15 -16.61 -10.73
N VAL A 330 -0.79 -17.35 -10.16
CA VAL A 330 -1.42 -17.03 -8.87
C VAL A 330 -0.66 -17.74 -7.77
N VAL A 331 0.36 -17.08 -7.23
CA VAL A 331 1.26 -17.65 -6.23
C VAL A 331 0.69 -17.37 -4.83
N MET A 332 0.26 -18.44 -4.17
CA MET A 332 -0.07 -18.40 -2.74
C MET A 332 1.19 -18.78 -1.97
N MET A 333 1.89 -17.75 -1.49
CA MET A 333 3.17 -17.91 -0.81
C MET A 333 3.07 -18.79 0.44
N LYS A 334 4.01 -19.72 0.57
CA LYS A 334 4.17 -20.59 1.73
C LYS A 334 5.60 -20.53 2.25
N PRO A 335 5.85 -20.82 3.54
CA PRO A 335 7.19 -20.75 4.11
C PRO A 335 8.24 -21.54 3.34
N GLU A 336 7.90 -22.75 2.87
CA GLU A 336 8.80 -23.63 2.10
C GLU A 336 9.16 -23.13 0.70
N MET A 337 8.40 -22.16 0.17
CA MET A 337 8.67 -21.54 -1.14
C MET A 337 9.70 -20.42 -1.06
N VAL A 338 9.92 -19.86 0.12
CA VAL A 338 10.77 -18.67 0.30
C VAL A 338 12.22 -18.96 -0.11
N ASP A 339 12.73 -20.16 0.12
CA ASP A 339 14.10 -20.55 -0.28
C ASP A 339 14.27 -20.74 -1.77
N GLN A 340 13.18 -20.80 -2.54
CA GLN A 340 13.18 -20.92 -4.00
C GLN A 340 13.21 -19.57 -4.71
N ILE A 341 13.16 -18.46 -3.96
CA ILE A 341 13.24 -17.10 -4.50
C ILE A 341 14.65 -16.87 -5.03
N ASP A 342 14.77 -16.54 -6.31
CA ASP A 342 16.04 -16.29 -6.99
C ASP A 342 16.28 -14.77 -7.13
N TYR A 343 17.20 -14.26 -6.30
CA TYR A 343 17.52 -12.82 -6.28
C TYR A 343 18.18 -12.34 -7.58
N ASP A 344 19.05 -13.15 -8.18
CA ASP A 344 19.71 -12.79 -9.43
C ASP A 344 18.70 -12.71 -10.57
N ARG A 345 17.78 -13.68 -10.64
CA ARG A 345 16.69 -13.66 -11.61
C ARG A 345 15.77 -12.45 -11.42
N ILE A 346 15.48 -12.07 -10.18
CA ILE A 346 14.69 -10.87 -9.88
C ILE A 346 15.39 -9.61 -10.38
N LEU A 347 16.68 -9.46 -10.12
CA LEU A 347 17.47 -8.32 -10.62
C LEU A 347 17.53 -8.28 -12.15
N GLU A 348 17.70 -9.43 -12.79
CA GLU A 348 17.68 -9.54 -14.26
C GLU A 348 16.34 -9.05 -14.83
N MET A 349 15.22 -9.53 -14.27
CA MET A 349 13.87 -9.15 -14.69
C MET A 349 13.62 -7.65 -14.46
N TYR A 350 14.02 -7.13 -13.30
CA TYR A 350 13.89 -5.71 -12.97
C TYR A 350 14.68 -4.84 -13.95
N ASN A 351 15.96 -5.14 -14.14
CA ASN A 351 16.82 -4.40 -15.05
C ASN A 351 16.30 -4.47 -16.49
N ASP A 352 15.73 -5.59 -16.93
CA ASP A 352 15.12 -5.67 -18.25
C ASP A 352 13.96 -4.70 -18.42
N ARG A 353 13.15 -4.49 -17.39
CA ARG A 353 12.00 -3.57 -17.46
C ARG A 353 12.39 -2.11 -17.41
N PHE A 354 13.40 -1.77 -16.61
CA PHE A 354 13.82 -0.37 -16.37
C PHE A 354 15.00 0.09 -17.23
N LYS A 355 15.53 -0.74 -18.13
CA LYS A 355 16.62 -0.34 -19.06
C LYS A 355 16.15 0.53 -20.24
N ASP A 356 14.84 0.75 -20.39
CA ASP A 356 14.26 1.59 -21.43
C ASP A 356 13.19 2.50 -20.85
N ALA A 357 13.48 3.78 -20.81
CA ALA A 357 12.53 4.79 -20.36
C ALA A 357 11.79 5.48 -21.54
N SER A 358 12.12 5.15 -22.79
CA SER A 358 11.61 5.87 -23.96
C SER A 358 10.08 5.76 -24.12
N ASP A 359 9.45 4.72 -23.58
CA ASP A 359 8.00 4.51 -23.60
C ASP A 359 7.31 4.85 -22.28
N PHE A 360 8.08 5.34 -21.28
CA PHE A 360 7.48 5.82 -20.04
C PHE A 360 6.78 7.16 -20.24
N THR A 361 5.61 7.26 -19.59
CA THR A 361 4.95 8.54 -19.36
C THR A 361 4.98 8.84 -17.87
N PHE A 362 5.54 10.01 -17.51
CA PHE A 362 5.57 10.51 -16.16
C PHE A 362 4.49 11.56 -15.94
N TYR A 363 3.88 11.53 -14.78
CA TYR A 363 2.87 12.48 -14.33
C TYR A 363 3.34 13.12 -13.04
N PHE A 364 3.28 14.46 -12.97
CA PHE A 364 3.50 15.23 -11.75
C PHE A 364 2.25 16.01 -11.43
N VAL A 365 1.76 15.89 -10.20
CA VAL A 365 0.58 16.61 -9.71
C VAL A 365 0.87 17.17 -8.33
N GLY A 366 0.65 18.46 -8.12
CA GLY A 366 0.85 19.09 -6.82
C GLY A 366 1.33 20.52 -6.89
N ASN A 367 1.91 21.00 -5.79
CA ASN A 367 2.48 22.34 -5.70
C ASN A 367 3.86 22.39 -6.37
N ILE A 368 3.84 22.24 -7.68
CA ILE A 368 5.04 22.24 -8.51
C ILE A 368 5.18 23.58 -9.27
N ASP A 369 6.35 24.18 -9.17
CA ASP A 369 6.71 25.30 -10.03
C ASP A 369 7.37 24.76 -11.31
N LEU A 370 6.72 25.01 -12.44
CA LEU A 370 7.13 24.41 -13.71
C LEU A 370 8.50 24.90 -14.17
N GLU A 371 8.83 26.19 -13.97
CA GLU A 371 10.08 26.76 -14.44
C GLU A 371 11.29 26.23 -13.68
N THR A 372 11.14 26.00 -12.38
CA THR A 372 12.19 25.36 -11.56
C THR A 372 12.26 23.86 -11.76
N ALA A 373 11.15 23.20 -12.11
CA ALA A 373 11.09 21.77 -12.31
C ALA A 373 11.63 21.33 -13.69
N LYS A 374 11.42 22.11 -14.76
CA LYS A 374 11.85 21.78 -16.12
C LYS A 374 13.35 21.41 -16.23
N PRO A 375 14.29 22.18 -15.68
CA PRO A 375 15.71 21.82 -15.73
C PRO A 375 16.00 20.46 -15.08
N LEU A 376 15.42 20.20 -13.92
CA LEU A 376 15.59 18.93 -13.19
C LEU A 376 14.92 17.76 -13.91
N ILE A 377 13.75 17.96 -14.49
CA ILE A 377 13.09 16.96 -15.34
C ILE A 377 13.97 16.61 -16.54
N ALA A 378 14.51 17.60 -17.24
CA ALA A 378 15.40 17.38 -18.38
C ALA A 378 16.68 16.67 -17.96
N GLU A 379 17.29 17.09 -16.85
CA GLU A 379 18.54 16.54 -16.36
C GLU A 379 18.41 15.07 -15.92
N TYR A 380 17.43 14.75 -15.07
CA TYR A 380 17.31 13.41 -14.49
C TYR A 380 16.47 12.46 -15.35
N LEU A 381 15.28 12.85 -15.77
CA LEU A 381 14.43 11.96 -16.59
C LEU A 381 14.92 11.90 -18.03
N GLY A 382 15.47 13.00 -18.57
CA GLY A 382 16.04 13.01 -19.91
C GLY A 382 17.37 12.23 -20.04
N ALA A 383 18.01 11.90 -18.92
CA ALA A 383 19.21 11.06 -18.86
C ALA A 383 18.90 9.58 -18.58
N LEU A 384 17.64 9.21 -18.37
CA LEU A 384 17.27 7.81 -18.22
C LEU A 384 17.62 7.01 -19.48
N PRO A 385 18.05 5.74 -19.32
CA PRO A 385 18.41 4.91 -20.46
C PRO A 385 17.21 4.74 -21.40
N ALA A 386 17.48 4.77 -22.70
CA ALA A 386 16.48 4.64 -23.75
C ALA A 386 17.04 3.81 -24.90
N ILE A 387 16.37 2.71 -25.21
CA ILE A 387 16.70 1.83 -26.35
C ILE A 387 15.60 1.81 -27.41
N ASN A 388 14.57 2.64 -27.25
CA ASN A 388 13.43 2.80 -28.15
C ASN A 388 12.69 1.49 -28.43
N ARG A 389 12.51 0.67 -27.40
CA ARG A 389 11.75 -0.57 -27.46
C ARG A 389 10.27 -0.24 -27.62
N LYS A 390 9.61 -0.87 -28.60
CA LYS A 390 8.15 -0.80 -28.74
C LYS A 390 7.55 -2.04 -28.15
N GLU A 391 7.02 -1.92 -26.98
CA GLU A 391 6.49 -3.06 -26.23
C GLU A 391 5.06 -2.78 -25.76
N THR A 392 4.31 -3.85 -25.54
CA THR A 392 3.00 -3.85 -24.91
C THR A 392 2.89 -5.08 -24.04
N PHE A 393 1.86 -5.15 -23.22
CA PHE A 393 1.61 -6.32 -22.39
C PHE A 393 1.18 -7.55 -23.21
N LYS A 394 1.44 -8.73 -22.68
CA LYS A 394 1.02 -10.03 -23.25
C LYS A 394 -0.24 -10.54 -22.56
N ASP A 395 -1.13 -11.17 -23.34
CA ASP A 395 -2.26 -11.91 -22.77
C ASP A 395 -1.74 -13.21 -22.12
N THR A 396 -1.74 -13.25 -20.81
CA THR A 396 -1.28 -14.41 -20.01
C THR A 396 -2.29 -15.55 -19.95
N LYS A 397 -3.43 -15.42 -20.64
CA LYS A 397 -4.56 -16.35 -20.61
C LYS A 397 -5.20 -16.55 -19.23
N MET A 398 -4.77 -15.78 -18.24
CA MET A 398 -5.40 -15.77 -16.92
C MET A 398 -6.81 -15.19 -17.04
N SER A 399 -7.78 -15.90 -16.51
CA SER A 399 -9.18 -15.46 -16.52
C SER A 399 -9.92 -16.01 -15.32
N ILE A 400 -10.93 -15.30 -14.87
CA ILE A 400 -11.80 -15.77 -13.80
C ILE A 400 -12.61 -16.96 -14.30
N ARG A 401 -12.81 -17.93 -13.41
CA ARG A 401 -13.63 -19.12 -13.62
C ARG A 401 -15.03 -18.72 -14.10
N LYS A 402 -15.52 -19.43 -15.10
CA LYS A 402 -16.89 -19.30 -15.58
C LYS A 402 -17.81 -20.33 -14.93
N GLY A 403 -19.11 -20.00 -14.92
CA GLY A 403 -20.16 -20.85 -14.35
C GLY A 403 -20.23 -20.72 -12.82
N VAL A 404 -21.00 -21.61 -12.22
CA VAL A 404 -21.22 -21.63 -10.78
C VAL A 404 -20.20 -22.53 -10.09
N TYR A 405 -19.55 -22.01 -9.07
CA TYR A 405 -18.60 -22.74 -8.24
C TYR A 405 -18.85 -22.46 -6.76
N LYS A 406 -19.01 -23.53 -5.99
CA LYS A 406 -19.20 -23.45 -4.54
C LYS A 406 -18.13 -24.25 -3.83
N ASN A 407 -17.55 -23.67 -2.78
CA ASN A 407 -16.61 -24.34 -1.90
C ASN A 407 -16.89 -23.97 -0.45
N GLU A 408 -17.35 -24.94 0.32
CA GLU A 408 -17.51 -24.81 1.76
C GLU A 408 -16.52 -25.74 2.46
N TYR A 409 -15.83 -25.22 3.46
CA TYR A 409 -14.88 -26.00 4.24
C TYR A 409 -14.82 -25.52 5.69
N ALA A 410 -14.37 -26.41 6.57
CA ALA A 410 -14.20 -26.11 7.97
C ALA A 410 -12.73 -25.86 8.32
N LYS A 411 -12.49 -24.87 9.20
CA LYS A 411 -11.19 -24.57 9.80
C LYS A 411 -11.37 -24.27 11.28
N GLU A 412 -10.51 -24.81 12.11
CA GLU A 412 -10.49 -24.50 13.54
C GLU A 412 -10.21 -23.02 13.79
N GLN A 413 -11.01 -22.41 14.67
CA GLN A 413 -10.94 -21.00 15.05
C GLN A 413 -11.15 -20.86 16.56
N GLN A 414 -10.46 -19.92 17.18
CA GLN A 414 -10.66 -19.63 18.62
C GLN A 414 -12.06 -19.09 18.90
N THR A 415 -12.51 -18.15 18.08
CA THR A 415 -13.89 -17.67 18.10
C THR A 415 -14.60 -18.27 16.90
N PRO A 416 -15.65 -19.11 17.14
CA PRO A 416 -16.41 -19.68 16.04
C PRO A 416 -16.99 -18.60 15.13
N THR A 417 -16.58 -18.57 13.88
CA THR A 417 -17.01 -17.59 12.88
C THR A 417 -17.15 -18.26 11.53
N ALA A 418 -18.23 -17.99 10.82
CA ALA A 418 -18.35 -18.28 9.40
C ALA A 418 -17.99 -17.03 8.59
N THR A 419 -17.12 -17.18 7.59
CA THR A 419 -16.80 -16.13 6.61
C THR A 419 -17.31 -16.58 5.25
N ILE A 420 -18.16 -15.77 4.64
CA ILE A 420 -18.80 -16.05 3.36
C ILE A 420 -18.37 -14.99 2.35
N VAL A 421 -17.95 -15.44 1.16
CA VAL A 421 -17.59 -14.59 0.04
C VAL A 421 -18.37 -15.03 -1.19
N PHE A 422 -19.16 -14.13 -1.74
CA PHE A 422 -19.74 -14.26 -3.07
C PHE A 422 -18.97 -13.40 -4.06
N LEU A 423 -18.69 -13.93 -5.24
CA LEU A 423 -18.08 -13.21 -6.34
C LEU A 423 -18.88 -13.46 -7.61
N TYR A 424 -19.46 -12.41 -8.15
CA TYR A 424 -20.12 -12.42 -9.45
C TYR A 424 -19.19 -11.79 -10.48
N SER A 425 -19.03 -12.44 -11.63
CA SER A 425 -18.13 -11.96 -12.66
C SER A 425 -18.77 -11.96 -14.05
N GLY A 426 -18.33 -11.01 -14.88
CA GLY A 426 -18.84 -10.90 -16.22
C GLY A 426 -18.00 -9.97 -17.09
N LYS A 427 -18.52 -9.69 -18.29
CA LYS A 427 -18.01 -8.66 -19.18
C LYS A 427 -18.91 -7.45 -19.12
N ALA A 428 -18.33 -6.27 -19.05
CA ALA A 428 -18.98 -5.01 -19.31
C ALA A 428 -17.98 -4.08 -20.01
N PRO A 429 -18.44 -3.23 -20.95
CA PRO A 429 -17.57 -2.23 -21.56
C PRO A 429 -16.98 -1.30 -20.49
N TYR A 430 -15.68 -1.03 -20.58
CA TYR A 430 -15.02 -0.08 -19.72
C TYR A 430 -15.41 1.34 -20.11
N THR A 431 -16.42 1.88 -19.47
CA THR A 431 -16.98 3.22 -19.70
C THR A 431 -17.25 3.92 -18.38
N LEU A 432 -17.16 5.25 -18.37
CA LEU A 432 -17.52 6.06 -17.19
C LEU A 432 -18.93 5.73 -16.67
N LYS A 433 -19.91 5.54 -17.58
CA LYS A 433 -21.27 5.18 -17.16
C LYS A 433 -21.32 3.84 -16.45
N ASN A 434 -20.61 2.82 -16.91
CA ASN A 434 -20.58 1.50 -16.27
C ASN A 434 -19.85 1.52 -14.94
N ASP A 435 -18.78 2.30 -14.82
CA ASP A 435 -18.07 2.52 -13.55
C ASP A 435 -18.97 3.19 -12.50
N ILE A 436 -19.71 4.22 -12.94
CA ILE A 436 -20.72 4.88 -12.11
C ILE A 436 -21.84 3.91 -11.72
N LEU A 437 -22.36 3.11 -12.65
CA LEU A 437 -23.41 2.12 -12.37
C LEU A 437 -22.95 1.06 -11.37
N LEU A 438 -21.70 0.60 -11.49
CA LEU A 438 -21.09 -0.32 -10.52
C LEU A 438 -21.00 0.31 -9.12
N SER A 439 -20.57 1.58 -9.06
CA SER A 439 -20.54 2.33 -7.80
C SER A 439 -21.94 2.51 -7.20
N PHE A 440 -22.97 2.78 -8.01
CA PHE A 440 -24.35 2.80 -7.54
C PHE A 440 -24.80 1.46 -6.98
N ALA A 441 -24.53 0.37 -7.71
CA ALA A 441 -24.94 -0.97 -7.29
C ALA A 441 -24.33 -1.36 -5.95
N THR A 442 -23.02 -1.13 -5.76
CA THR A 442 -22.33 -1.44 -4.49
C THR A 442 -22.83 -0.58 -3.34
N GLN A 443 -23.01 0.73 -3.54
CA GLN A 443 -23.51 1.62 -2.48
C GLN A 443 -24.97 1.31 -2.07
N VAL A 444 -25.82 0.98 -3.03
CA VAL A 444 -27.19 0.54 -2.74
C VAL A 444 -27.19 -0.75 -1.95
N LEU A 445 -26.39 -1.74 -2.36
CA LEU A 445 -26.28 -3.02 -1.65
C LEU A 445 -25.75 -2.84 -0.23
N ASP A 446 -24.74 -1.99 -0.02
CA ASP A 446 -24.20 -1.70 1.32
C ASP A 446 -25.29 -1.12 2.25
N MET A 447 -26.16 -0.24 1.75
CA MET A 447 -27.29 0.28 2.53
C MET A 447 -28.34 -0.80 2.81
N VAL A 448 -28.74 -1.54 1.79
CA VAL A 448 -29.75 -2.62 1.92
C VAL A 448 -29.26 -3.70 2.89
N TYR A 449 -28.00 -4.12 2.78
CA TYR A 449 -27.45 -5.12 3.70
C TYR A 449 -27.28 -4.61 5.13
N THR A 450 -27.01 -3.33 5.30
CA THR A 450 -27.02 -2.73 6.64
C THR A 450 -28.41 -2.84 7.25
N GLU A 451 -29.46 -2.51 6.51
CA GLU A 451 -30.85 -2.55 6.98
C GLU A 451 -31.33 -4.00 7.20
N GLU A 452 -31.19 -4.88 6.20
CA GLU A 452 -31.79 -6.21 6.20
C GLU A 452 -30.96 -7.26 6.97
N VAL A 453 -29.63 -7.19 6.90
CA VAL A 453 -28.76 -8.22 7.49
C VAL A 453 -28.23 -7.80 8.85
N ARG A 454 -27.75 -6.56 8.99
CA ARG A 454 -27.15 -6.09 10.24
C ARG A 454 -28.22 -5.68 11.26
N GLU A 455 -29.16 -4.78 10.87
CA GLU A 455 -30.10 -4.19 11.81
C GLU A 455 -31.26 -5.13 12.13
N LYS A 456 -31.88 -5.76 11.13
CA LYS A 456 -33.01 -6.66 11.35
C LYS A 456 -32.61 -8.03 11.94
N GLU A 457 -31.53 -8.63 11.43
CA GLU A 457 -31.14 -9.99 11.84
C GLU A 457 -30.07 -10.01 12.95
N GLY A 458 -29.32 -8.93 13.13
CA GLY A 458 -28.35 -8.80 14.23
C GLY A 458 -27.26 -9.88 14.20
N GLY A 459 -26.92 -10.42 13.03
CA GLY A 459 -26.03 -11.57 12.89
C GLY A 459 -24.65 -11.26 12.38
N THR A 460 -24.39 -10.01 11.99
CA THR A 460 -23.10 -9.56 11.45
C THR A 460 -22.81 -8.13 11.86
N TYR A 461 -21.54 -7.75 11.86
CA TYR A 461 -21.14 -6.33 12.00
C TYR A 461 -21.36 -5.54 10.71
N GLY A 462 -21.41 -6.20 9.57
CA GLY A 462 -21.67 -5.60 8.27
C GLY A 462 -21.42 -6.57 7.12
N VAL A 463 -22.03 -6.27 6.00
CA VAL A 463 -21.81 -6.93 4.71
C VAL A 463 -21.16 -5.89 3.81
N ASN A 464 -20.01 -6.20 3.23
CA ASN A 464 -19.26 -5.26 2.39
C ASN A 464 -19.34 -5.66 0.93
N CYS A 465 -19.60 -4.69 0.06
CA CYS A 465 -19.66 -4.87 -1.39
C CYS A 465 -18.48 -4.16 -2.06
N TYR A 466 -17.80 -4.87 -2.95
CA TYR A 466 -16.70 -4.34 -3.74
C TYR A 466 -16.98 -4.56 -5.21
N GLY A 467 -16.87 -3.49 -5.99
CA GLY A 467 -16.98 -3.54 -7.45
C GLY A 467 -15.62 -3.27 -8.09
N ASP A 468 -15.33 -3.95 -9.19
CA ASP A 468 -14.14 -3.73 -10.00
C ASP A 468 -14.49 -3.83 -11.49
N LEU A 469 -14.15 -2.79 -12.24
CA LEU A 469 -14.34 -2.73 -13.68
C LEU A 469 -12.98 -2.50 -14.34
N GLN A 470 -12.52 -3.47 -15.11
CA GLN A 470 -11.21 -3.46 -15.75
C GLN A 470 -11.35 -3.42 -17.28
N LYS A 471 -10.42 -2.72 -17.94
CA LYS A 471 -10.25 -2.74 -19.40
C LYS A 471 -9.19 -3.78 -19.80
N TYR A 472 -8.06 -3.82 -19.10
CA TYR A 472 -6.91 -4.65 -19.45
C TYR A 472 -6.57 -5.69 -18.38
N PRO A 473 -6.04 -6.87 -18.80
CA PRO A 473 -5.80 -7.30 -20.18
C PRO A 473 -7.06 -7.61 -20.97
N LYS A 474 -8.21 -7.70 -20.33
CA LYS A 474 -9.54 -7.95 -20.92
C LYS A 474 -10.61 -7.19 -20.14
N GLU A 475 -11.64 -6.71 -20.85
CA GLU A 475 -12.80 -6.12 -20.17
C GLU A 475 -13.42 -7.13 -19.22
N GLN A 476 -13.52 -6.74 -17.95
CA GLN A 476 -14.02 -7.58 -16.88
C GLN A 476 -14.78 -6.74 -15.86
N LEU A 477 -15.92 -7.26 -15.42
CA LEU A 477 -16.72 -6.72 -14.33
C LEU A 477 -16.75 -7.72 -13.20
N LEU A 478 -16.49 -7.26 -11.98
CA LEU A 478 -16.56 -8.03 -10.74
C LEU A 478 -17.48 -7.33 -9.73
N LEU A 479 -18.27 -8.12 -9.04
CA LEU A 479 -18.98 -7.73 -7.82
C LEU A 479 -18.68 -8.77 -6.75
N GLN A 480 -18.00 -8.37 -5.70
CA GLN A 480 -17.68 -9.21 -4.55
C GLN A 480 -18.48 -8.76 -3.34
N ILE A 481 -19.06 -9.70 -2.62
CA ILE A 481 -19.81 -9.48 -1.39
C ILE A 481 -19.17 -10.36 -0.31
N VAL A 482 -18.80 -9.77 0.81
CA VAL A 482 -18.16 -10.51 1.92
C VAL A 482 -18.74 -10.11 3.28
N PHE A 483 -18.97 -11.10 4.13
CA PHE A 483 -19.37 -10.88 5.50
C PHE A 483 -18.95 -12.02 6.42
N GLN A 484 -18.99 -11.73 7.72
CA GLN A 484 -18.73 -12.69 8.78
C GLN A 484 -19.95 -12.80 9.70
N THR A 485 -20.23 -14.00 10.18
CA THR A 485 -21.38 -14.26 11.06
C THR A 485 -21.13 -15.45 11.98
N ASP A 486 -22.03 -15.66 12.94
CA ASP A 486 -22.13 -16.91 13.69
C ASP A 486 -22.38 -18.09 12.74
N PRO A 487 -21.64 -19.21 12.86
CA PRO A 487 -21.85 -20.40 12.03
C PRO A 487 -23.30 -20.89 11.98
N ALA A 488 -24.06 -20.74 13.06
CA ALA A 488 -25.48 -21.15 13.12
C ALA A 488 -26.40 -20.25 12.25
N LYS A 489 -25.97 -19.03 11.93
CA LYS A 489 -26.74 -18.07 11.13
C LYS A 489 -26.30 -18.02 9.66
N LYS A 490 -25.19 -18.72 9.29
CA LYS A 490 -24.53 -18.55 7.99
C LYS A 490 -25.49 -18.73 6.80
N ASP A 491 -26.24 -19.83 6.79
CA ASP A 491 -27.10 -20.19 5.65
C ASP A 491 -28.27 -19.20 5.50
N LYS A 492 -28.87 -18.80 6.65
CA LYS A 492 -29.95 -17.81 6.66
C LYS A 492 -29.48 -16.47 6.10
N LEU A 493 -28.35 -15.95 6.62
CA LEU A 493 -27.84 -14.64 6.19
C LEU A 493 -27.31 -14.67 4.75
N ALA A 494 -26.66 -15.75 4.34
CA ALA A 494 -26.24 -15.95 2.95
C ALA A 494 -27.44 -15.93 2.00
N GLY A 495 -28.56 -16.58 2.39
CA GLY A 495 -29.81 -16.54 1.63
C GLY A 495 -30.34 -15.11 1.48
N ILE A 496 -30.41 -14.33 2.56
CA ILE A 496 -30.87 -12.93 2.53
C ILE A 496 -29.98 -12.08 1.62
N VAL A 497 -28.64 -12.22 1.73
CA VAL A 497 -27.67 -11.49 0.88
C VAL A 497 -27.91 -11.77 -0.61
N VAL A 498 -28.10 -13.02 -0.98
CA VAL A 498 -28.37 -13.42 -2.37
C VAL A 498 -29.74 -12.96 -2.84
N ASP A 499 -30.76 -13.04 -1.98
CA ASP A 499 -32.14 -12.63 -2.31
C ASP A 499 -32.24 -11.12 -2.54
N GLU A 500 -31.60 -10.30 -1.70
CA GLU A 500 -31.57 -8.83 -1.90
C GLU A 500 -30.78 -8.44 -3.15
N LEU A 501 -29.70 -9.13 -3.50
CA LEU A 501 -28.99 -8.93 -4.78
C LEU A 501 -29.92 -9.26 -5.97
N LYS A 502 -30.65 -10.39 -5.92
CA LYS A 502 -31.61 -10.77 -6.95
C LYS A 502 -32.77 -9.79 -7.03
N LYS A 503 -33.24 -9.27 -5.90
CA LYS A 503 -34.29 -8.27 -5.85
C LYS A 503 -33.82 -6.96 -6.49
N LEU A 504 -32.59 -6.50 -6.22
CA LEU A 504 -32.00 -5.36 -6.91
C LEU A 504 -31.95 -5.57 -8.44
N ALA A 505 -31.63 -6.77 -8.88
CA ALA A 505 -31.62 -7.15 -10.31
C ALA A 505 -33.02 -7.26 -10.93
N ALA A 506 -34.04 -7.55 -10.13
CA ALA A 506 -35.44 -7.71 -10.61
C ALA A 506 -36.24 -6.42 -10.56
N GLU A 507 -36.07 -5.62 -9.51
CA GLU A 507 -36.91 -4.47 -9.18
C GLU A 507 -36.16 -3.12 -9.28
N GLY A 508 -34.83 -3.13 -9.13
CA GLY A 508 -34.02 -1.93 -8.96
C GLY A 508 -34.03 -1.41 -7.51
N PRO A 509 -33.28 -0.34 -7.23
CA PRO A 509 -33.25 0.30 -5.92
C PRO A 509 -34.55 1.09 -5.65
N SER A 510 -34.85 1.30 -4.35
CA SER A 510 -35.89 2.26 -3.97
C SER A 510 -35.47 3.69 -4.34
N ASP A 511 -36.45 4.58 -4.53
CA ASP A 511 -36.20 6.00 -4.80
C ASP A 511 -35.35 6.65 -3.68
N VAL A 512 -35.56 6.25 -2.44
CA VAL A 512 -34.81 6.75 -1.29
C VAL A 512 -33.33 6.35 -1.38
N HIS A 513 -33.04 5.08 -1.68
CA HIS A 513 -31.65 4.63 -1.85
C HIS A 513 -30.99 5.28 -3.06
N LEU A 514 -31.69 5.35 -4.20
CA LEU A 514 -31.19 6.00 -5.39
C LEU A 514 -30.79 7.45 -5.13
N GLN A 515 -31.67 8.22 -4.46
CA GLN A 515 -31.41 9.64 -4.17
C GLN A 515 -30.23 9.81 -3.21
N LYS A 516 -30.16 9.03 -2.14
CA LYS A 516 -29.04 9.06 -1.19
C LYS A 516 -27.70 8.77 -1.88
N VAL A 517 -27.66 7.80 -2.78
CA VAL A 517 -26.41 7.48 -3.51
C VAL A 517 -26.03 8.58 -4.47
N LYS A 518 -26.99 9.19 -5.20
CA LYS A 518 -26.72 10.36 -6.04
C LYS A 518 -26.05 11.48 -5.25
N GLU A 519 -26.63 11.87 -4.15
CA GLU A 519 -26.12 12.93 -3.28
C GLU A 519 -24.69 12.60 -2.77
N TYR A 520 -24.50 11.37 -2.31
CA TYR A 520 -23.19 10.89 -1.86
C TYR A 520 -22.15 10.96 -2.98
N MET A 521 -22.45 10.44 -4.18
CA MET A 521 -21.51 10.40 -5.30
C MET A 521 -21.16 11.80 -5.80
N LEU A 522 -22.13 12.71 -5.91
CA LEU A 522 -21.87 14.10 -6.29
C LEU A 522 -20.99 14.83 -5.28
N LYS A 523 -21.27 14.65 -3.99
CA LYS A 523 -20.44 15.21 -2.93
C LYS A 523 -19.01 14.62 -2.97
N LYS A 524 -18.90 13.30 -3.08
CA LYS A 524 -17.62 12.60 -3.16
C LYS A 524 -16.79 13.06 -4.36
N TYR A 525 -17.45 13.24 -5.51
CA TYR A 525 -16.79 13.75 -6.72
C TYR A 525 -16.23 15.16 -6.51
N ALA A 526 -17.01 16.08 -5.94
CA ALA A 526 -16.57 17.43 -5.62
C ALA A 526 -15.39 17.45 -4.62
N ASP A 527 -15.39 16.55 -3.65
CA ASP A 527 -14.29 16.40 -2.70
C ASP A 527 -13.04 15.81 -3.36
N ASN A 528 -13.20 14.79 -4.22
CA ASN A 528 -12.10 14.16 -4.94
C ASN A 528 -11.37 15.13 -5.87
N GLN A 529 -12.07 16.05 -6.51
CA GLN A 529 -11.47 17.07 -7.39
C GLN A 529 -10.47 17.99 -6.67
N LYS A 530 -10.46 18.02 -5.33
CA LYS A 530 -9.52 18.77 -4.50
C LYS A 530 -8.36 17.91 -3.97
N GLU A 531 -8.15 16.73 -4.53
CA GLU A 531 -7.10 15.80 -4.11
C GLU A 531 -6.10 15.55 -5.26
N ASN A 532 -4.81 15.71 -4.98
CA ASN A 532 -3.74 15.45 -5.98
C ASN A 532 -3.78 14.01 -6.51
N GLY A 533 -4.09 13.05 -5.63
CA GLY A 533 -4.21 11.64 -6.01
C GLY A 533 -5.30 11.37 -7.05
N TYR A 534 -6.41 12.09 -6.98
CA TYR A 534 -7.49 11.98 -7.95
C TYR A 534 -7.01 12.35 -9.37
N TRP A 535 -6.37 13.50 -9.50
CA TRP A 535 -5.87 13.95 -10.81
C TRP A 535 -4.71 13.11 -11.33
N MET A 536 -3.85 12.63 -10.43
CA MET A 536 -2.79 11.68 -10.78
C MET A 536 -3.35 10.39 -11.41
N ASN A 537 -4.40 9.82 -10.80
CA ASN A 537 -5.04 8.62 -11.31
C ASN A 537 -5.74 8.89 -12.64
N ASN A 538 -6.51 9.99 -12.75
CA ASN A 538 -7.20 10.33 -14.00
C ASN A 538 -6.22 10.59 -15.16
N LEU A 539 -5.10 11.28 -14.93
CA LEU A 539 -4.06 11.44 -15.95
C LEU A 539 -3.50 10.08 -16.39
N ASN A 540 -3.12 9.22 -15.44
CA ASN A 540 -2.63 7.89 -15.76
C ASN A 540 -3.67 7.08 -16.53
N ASP A 541 -4.92 7.07 -16.08
CA ASP A 541 -5.98 6.25 -16.67
C ASP A 541 -6.39 6.76 -18.05
N TYR A 542 -6.38 8.07 -18.26
CA TYR A 542 -6.58 8.66 -19.58
C TYR A 542 -5.58 8.12 -20.60
N PHE A 543 -4.28 8.09 -20.25
CA PHE A 543 -3.25 7.62 -21.16
C PHE A 543 -3.18 6.10 -21.24
N TYR A 544 -3.44 5.40 -20.14
CA TYR A 544 -3.42 3.94 -20.12
C TYR A 544 -4.65 3.33 -20.80
N TYR A 545 -5.84 3.87 -20.52
CA TYR A 545 -7.09 3.38 -21.11
C TYR A 545 -7.55 4.16 -22.34
N GLY A 546 -7.02 5.33 -22.61
CA GLY A 546 -7.42 6.20 -23.70
C GLY A 546 -8.83 6.79 -23.52
N MET A 547 -9.26 7.01 -22.27
CA MET A 547 -10.61 7.44 -21.93
C MET A 547 -10.62 8.49 -20.82
N ASP A 548 -11.36 9.58 -21.03
CA ASP A 548 -11.64 10.55 -19.99
C ASP A 548 -12.70 9.98 -19.02
N MET A 549 -12.31 9.78 -17.77
CA MET A 549 -13.19 9.28 -16.70
C MET A 549 -13.83 10.41 -15.89
N THR A 550 -13.72 11.66 -16.33
CA THR A 550 -14.27 12.83 -15.63
C THR A 550 -15.31 13.58 -16.43
N GLU A 551 -15.22 13.53 -17.78
CA GLU A 551 -16.10 14.29 -18.67
C GLU A 551 -17.56 13.84 -18.51
N GLY A 552 -18.43 14.80 -18.17
CA GLY A 552 -19.86 14.54 -17.98
C GLY A 552 -20.23 13.75 -16.74
N TYR A 553 -19.29 13.52 -15.78
CA TYR A 553 -19.56 12.73 -14.57
C TYR A 553 -20.84 13.14 -13.85
N THR A 554 -21.00 14.44 -13.57
CA THR A 554 -22.18 14.98 -12.85
C THR A 554 -23.47 14.72 -13.62
N ASP A 555 -23.48 14.91 -14.94
CA ASP A 555 -24.66 14.70 -15.79
C ASP A 555 -25.02 13.22 -15.84
N ILE A 556 -24.03 12.35 -15.95
CA ILE A 556 -24.25 10.90 -15.92
C ILE A 556 -24.86 10.49 -14.58
N VAL A 557 -24.28 10.90 -13.44
CA VAL A 557 -24.81 10.57 -12.10
C VAL A 557 -26.26 11.04 -11.97
N ASN A 558 -26.58 12.26 -12.39
CA ASN A 558 -27.95 12.80 -12.32
C ASN A 558 -28.92 12.02 -13.22
N SER A 559 -28.46 11.54 -14.37
CA SER A 559 -29.29 10.81 -15.35
C SER A 559 -29.58 9.36 -14.97
N ILE A 560 -28.80 8.76 -14.05
CA ILE A 560 -29.00 7.36 -13.63
C ILE A 560 -30.38 7.18 -13.01
N THR A 561 -31.09 6.17 -13.49
CA THR A 561 -32.42 5.76 -13.01
C THR A 561 -32.36 4.42 -12.27
N ALA A 562 -33.39 4.10 -11.50
CA ALA A 562 -33.54 2.78 -10.87
C ALA A 562 -33.46 1.65 -11.90
N LYS A 563 -34.03 1.88 -13.10
CA LYS A 563 -34.02 0.92 -14.21
C LYS A 563 -32.62 0.69 -14.79
N ASP A 564 -31.77 1.71 -14.83
CA ASP A 564 -30.37 1.56 -15.29
C ASP A 564 -29.60 0.64 -14.36
N ILE A 565 -29.73 0.82 -13.03
CA ILE A 565 -29.09 -0.01 -12.01
C ILE A 565 -29.63 -1.43 -12.05
N GLN A 566 -30.96 -1.59 -12.09
CA GLN A 566 -31.64 -2.86 -12.27
C GLN A 566 -31.07 -3.65 -13.45
N LYS A 567 -31.04 -3.00 -14.62
CA LYS A 567 -30.52 -3.60 -15.85
C LYS A 567 -29.05 -3.99 -15.71
N PHE A 568 -28.21 -3.13 -15.18
CA PHE A 568 -26.78 -3.38 -15.01
C PHE A 568 -26.51 -4.61 -14.14
N VAL A 569 -27.16 -4.71 -12.98
CA VAL A 569 -27.04 -5.87 -12.08
C VAL A 569 -27.63 -7.13 -12.70
N SER A 570 -28.80 -7.02 -13.34
CA SER A 570 -29.45 -8.13 -14.05
C SER A 570 -28.54 -8.68 -15.18
N ASP A 571 -27.91 -7.80 -15.95
CA ASP A 571 -27.00 -8.20 -17.05
C ASP A 571 -25.73 -8.88 -16.51
N LEU A 572 -25.23 -8.51 -15.34
CA LEU A 572 -24.15 -9.23 -14.67
C LEU A 572 -24.59 -10.63 -14.24
N LEU A 573 -25.71 -10.75 -13.53
CA LEU A 573 -26.19 -12.05 -13.02
C LEU A 573 -26.57 -13.01 -14.14
N LYS A 574 -27.13 -12.53 -15.24
CA LYS A 574 -27.45 -13.35 -16.43
C LYS A 574 -26.25 -13.99 -17.11
N GLN A 575 -25.03 -13.52 -16.85
CA GLN A 575 -23.82 -14.15 -17.36
C GLN A 575 -23.50 -15.48 -16.66
N GLY A 576 -24.14 -15.75 -15.52
CA GLY A 576 -24.13 -17.05 -14.85
C GLY A 576 -22.80 -17.44 -14.24
N ASN A 577 -21.93 -16.49 -13.92
CA ASN A 577 -20.66 -16.74 -13.27
C ASN A 577 -20.74 -16.31 -11.79
N GLU A 578 -20.74 -17.30 -10.92
CA GLU A 578 -20.84 -17.13 -9.48
C GLU A 578 -19.80 -18.01 -8.78
N ILE A 579 -19.05 -17.43 -7.88
CA ILE A 579 -18.15 -18.14 -6.99
C ILE A 579 -18.61 -17.87 -5.56
N GLU A 580 -18.89 -18.94 -4.82
CA GLU A 580 -19.18 -18.90 -3.40
C GLU A 580 -18.06 -19.65 -2.65
N VAL A 581 -17.42 -18.97 -1.72
CA VAL A 581 -16.46 -19.59 -0.81
C VAL A 581 -16.91 -19.33 0.62
N THR A 582 -17.16 -20.41 1.34
CA THR A 582 -17.59 -20.36 2.74
C THR A 582 -16.59 -21.10 3.62
N MET A 583 -16.01 -20.40 4.58
CA MET A 583 -15.19 -20.99 5.63
C MET A 583 -15.99 -20.95 6.95
N THR A 584 -16.09 -22.09 7.60
CA THR A 584 -16.77 -22.24 8.90
C THR A 584 -15.89 -22.97 9.92
N VAL A 585 -16.43 -23.29 11.07
CA VAL A 585 -15.76 -24.16 12.06
C VAL A 585 -16.19 -25.62 11.88
N PRO A 586 -15.36 -26.60 12.28
CA PRO A 586 -15.78 -28.01 12.32
C PRO A 586 -17.04 -28.19 13.18
N ASN A 587 -17.93 -29.05 12.72
CA ASN A 587 -19.06 -29.47 13.56
C ASN A 587 -18.49 -30.19 14.78
N LYS A 588 -18.86 -29.74 15.97
CA LYS A 588 -18.53 -30.42 17.23
C LYS A 588 -19.37 -31.65 17.40
#